data_873fb2d9efddddc277c57a7b00176ff1
#
_entry.id   873fb2d9efddddc277c57a7b00176ff1
#
_cell.length_a   1.000
_cell.length_b   1.000
_cell.length_c   1.000
_cell.angle_alpha   90.00
_cell.angle_beta   90.00
_cell.angle_gamma   90.00
#
_symmetry.space_group_name_H-M   'P 1'
#
loop_
_entity.id
_entity.type
_entity.pdbx_description
1 polymer ?
#
loop_
_entity_poly.entity_id
_entity_poly.type
_entity_poly.pdbx_seq_one_letter_code
_entity_poly.pdbx_strand_id
1 'polypeptide(L)'
;MTTTPNAATARRGSEWLDSWDPEDESTWDKRLAWQTLWITTFTLTMCFVAWFLPSAIIPKLNAIGYSFSKPQLYWLAATPGLAAGLLRLVWMVLPPIMGTRKMVALTTLLLVFPVLGWGVRTMVPNAPYWELLVLAFLAGIGGGAFSGFMPSTSYFFPKRMAGTALGLQAGIGNFGVSLVQLITPWIIGFGMFWWMGISQQMKFPGKADQQVWYQAASFVWLPFILIGAFLAWRYLKSVPIKANIRQQFDIFSNQDTWWMTILYIMTFGTFSGLSAQFGLLMINLYGAGNAAIVQGSGASAQLLVQGYDVPDPVKYVFLGPLIGAGARVLFAPLTDRTGGAIWTLISGVGLVGSIWWTIGGLTPDTSSAEALAAGFDRFLYGMLLIFLFSGIGNASTFKQMPMIFEKRQAGGVIGWTAAIAAFGPFLFGIGITVMGVVPFYVVGIVWAVMCVVITWVRYARPGAPKKS
;
A
#
# COMPACT_ATOMS: atom_id res chain seq x y z
N MET A 1 -24.05 -3.80 51.66
CA MET A 1 -22.60 -3.87 51.31
C MET A 1 -22.37 -2.92 50.17
N THR A 2 -21.88 -1.74 50.47
CA THR A 2 -21.57 -0.68 49.51
C THR A 2 -20.27 -1.02 48.81
N THR A 3 -20.36 -1.35 47.54
CA THR A 3 -19.18 -1.54 46.68
C THR A 3 -18.55 -0.18 46.36
N THR A 4 -17.42 0.10 46.97
CA THR A 4 -16.54 1.22 46.62
C THR A 4 -16.18 1.19 45.14
N PRO A 5 -16.32 2.30 44.40
CA PRO A 5 -15.84 2.35 43.00
C PRO A 5 -14.32 2.25 42.97
N ASN A 6 -13.85 1.31 42.21
CA ASN A 6 -12.41 1.01 42.03
C ASN A 6 -11.68 2.25 41.48
N ALA A 7 -10.67 2.73 42.19
CA ALA A 7 -9.91 3.97 41.97
C ALA A 7 -9.00 3.98 40.71
N ALA A 8 -9.40 3.35 39.64
CA ALA A 8 -8.64 3.26 38.39
C ALA A 8 -9.26 4.02 37.19
N THR A 9 -10.25 4.88 37.43
CA THR A 9 -10.68 5.86 36.42
C THR A 9 -9.90 7.16 36.58
N ALA A 10 -8.61 7.13 36.25
CA ALA A 10 -7.91 8.36 35.94
C ALA A 10 -8.80 9.14 34.96
N ARG A 11 -9.08 10.43 35.25
CA ARG A 11 -9.94 11.31 34.45
C ARG A 11 -9.49 11.27 32.99
N ARG A 12 -10.14 10.46 32.18
CA ARG A 12 -9.94 10.46 30.72
C ARG A 12 -10.45 11.80 30.22
N GLY A 13 -9.75 12.43 29.27
CA GLY A 13 -10.17 13.72 28.71
C GLY A 13 -11.53 13.62 28.00
N SER A 14 -12.14 14.75 27.70
CA SER A 14 -13.46 14.87 27.06
C SER A 14 -13.59 14.19 25.67
N GLU A 15 -12.47 13.72 25.13
CA GLU A 15 -12.40 12.96 23.89
C GLU A 15 -12.80 11.48 24.04
N TRP A 16 -12.84 10.95 25.27
CA TRP A 16 -13.26 9.59 25.55
C TRP A 16 -14.77 9.52 25.78
N LEU A 17 -15.40 8.48 25.25
CA LEU A 17 -16.79 8.16 25.53
C LEU A 17 -16.87 7.47 26.90
N ASP A 18 -17.84 7.85 27.73
CA ASP A 18 -18.03 7.25 29.06
C ASP A 18 -18.49 5.80 28.95
N SER A 19 -19.39 5.54 27.99
CA SER A 19 -19.87 4.22 27.64
C SER A 19 -20.08 4.13 26.12
N TRP A 20 -19.86 2.98 25.55
CA TRP A 20 -20.09 2.73 24.13
C TRP A 20 -20.38 1.25 23.90
N ASP A 21 -21.58 0.94 23.43
CA ASP A 21 -21.95 -0.38 22.96
C ASP A 21 -22.63 -0.28 21.59
N PRO A 22 -21.94 -0.63 20.50
CA PRO A 22 -22.51 -0.57 19.16
C PRO A 22 -23.53 -1.70 18.88
N GLU A 23 -23.62 -2.72 19.73
CA GLU A 23 -24.61 -3.81 19.61
C GLU A 23 -25.98 -3.41 20.16
N ASP A 24 -26.04 -2.42 21.05
CA ASP A 24 -27.28 -1.86 21.55
C ASP A 24 -27.81 -0.78 20.59
N GLU A 25 -28.85 -1.12 19.83
CA GLU A 25 -29.46 -0.21 18.84
C GLU A 25 -30.07 1.05 19.46
N SER A 26 -30.45 1.00 20.73
CA SER A 26 -31.08 2.13 21.44
C SER A 26 -30.06 3.22 21.81
N THR A 27 -28.80 2.82 22.02
CA THR A 27 -27.73 3.71 22.47
C THR A 27 -26.68 3.96 21.38
N TRP A 28 -26.70 3.18 20.29
CA TRP A 28 -25.73 3.32 19.18
C TRP A 28 -25.92 4.61 18.38
N ASP A 29 -24.97 5.51 18.50
CA ASP A 29 -24.91 6.73 17.67
C ASP A 29 -24.38 6.42 16.27
N LYS A 30 -25.30 6.17 15.32
CA LYS A 30 -25.00 5.92 13.91
C LYS A 30 -24.23 7.07 13.26
N ARG A 31 -24.57 8.33 13.63
CA ARG A 31 -23.93 9.51 13.05
C ARG A 31 -22.44 9.56 13.43
N LEU A 32 -22.14 9.33 14.71
CA LEU A 32 -20.77 9.28 15.20
C LEU A 32 -19.97 8.14 14.55
N ALA A 33 -20.57 6.95 14.39
CA ALA A 33 -19.94 5.81 13.75
C ALA A 33 -19.56 6.11 12.29
N TRP A 34 -20.49 6.62 11.48
CA TRP A 34 -20.23 6.99 10.08
C TRP A 34 -19.28 8.17 9.93
N GLN A 35 -19.37 9.17 10.79
CA GLN A 35 -18.43 10.29 10.84
C GLN A 35 -17.01 9.77 11.12
N THR A 36 -16.87 8.86 12.09
CA THR A 36 -15.60 8.22 12.40
C THR A 36 -15.06 7.46 11.18
N LEU A 37 -15.90 6.67 10.52
CA LEU A 37 -15.51 5.95 9.31
C LEU A 37 -14.97 6.89 8.23
N TRP A 38 -15.69 7.95 7.89
CA TRP A 38 -15.28 8.83 6.81
C TRP A 38 -14.00 9.61 7.11
N ILE A 39 -13.84 10.11 8.35
CA ILE A 39 -12.62 10.81 8.76
C ILE A 39 -11.43 9.83 8.76
N THR A 40 -11.59 8.63 9.32
CA THR A 40 -10.51 7.64 9.35
C THR A 40 -10.19 7.08 7.97
N THR A 41 -11.17 7.01 7.07
CA THR A 41 -10.95 6.63 5.67
C THR A 41 -10.16 7.70 4.92
N PHE A 42 -10.54 8.97 5.06
CA PHE A 42 -9.81 10.08 4.45
C PHE A 42 -8.36 10.15 4.95
N THR A 43 -8.16 10.08 6.26
CA THR A 43 -6.80 10.08 6.83
C THR A 43 -6.00 8.84 6.44
N LEU A 44 -6.64 7.67 6.34
CA LEU A 44 -5.98 6.46 5.84
C LEU A 44 -5.57 6.59 4.36
N THR A 45 -6.40 7.23 3.53
CA THR A 45 -6.04 7.54 2.15
C THR A 45 -4.80 8.43 2.09
N MET A 46 -4.70 9.46 2.93
CA MET A 46 -3.49 10.31 3.05
C MET A 46 -2.28 9.51 3.58
N CYS A 47 -2.51 8.55 4.45
CA CYS A 47 -1.46 7.62 4.89
C CYS A 47 -0.90 6.79 3.71
N PHE A 48 -1.76 6.26 2.84
CA PHE A 48 -1.32 5.52 1.65
C PHE A 48 -0.66 6.42 0.61
N VAL A 49 -1.16 7.65 0.44
CA VAL A 49 -0.50 8.68 -0.39
C VAL A 49 0.95 8.91 0.08
N ALA A 50 1.15 9.18 1.36
CA ALA A 50 2.48 9.43 1.93
C ALA A 50 3.38 8.18 1.84
N TRP A 51 2.82 6.99 2.11
CA TRP A 51 3.56 5.72 2.03
C TRP A 51 4.08 5.43 0.63
N PHE A 52 3.26 5.69 -0.40
CA PHE A 52 3.59 5.41 -1.79
C PHE A 52 4.12 6.63 -2.57
N LEU A 53 4.23 7.81 -1.95
CA LEU A 53 4.85 8.99 -2.56
C LEU A 53 6.25 8.70 -3.12
N PRO A 54 7.14 7.96 -2.42
CA PRO A 54 8.43 7.58 -2.98
C PRO A 54 8.31 6.81 -4.30
N SER A 55 7.32 5.92 -4.46
CA SER A 55 7.13 5.14 -5.70
C SER A 55 6.76 6.00 -6.91
N ALA A 56 6.14 7.17 -6.68
CA ALA A 56 5.82 8.13 -7.73
C ALA A 56 7.01 9.05 -8.08
N ILE A 57 7.91 9.30 -7.12
CA ILE A 57 9.05 10.20 -7.25
C ILE A 57 10.30 9.48 -7.77
N ILE A 58 10.65 8.34 -7.17
CA ILE A 58 11.93 7.63 -7.39
C ILE A 58 12.21 7.29 -8.85
N PRO A 59 11.24 6.82 -9.66
CA PRO A 59 11.50 6.43 -11.04
C PRO A 59 12.14 7.53 -11.91
N LYS A 60 11.92 8.78 -11.58
CA LYS A 60 12.42 9.94 -12.36
C LYS A 60 13.51 10.75 -11.65
N LEU A 61 14.04 10.31 -10.52
CA LEU A 61 15.09 11.05 -9.80
C LEU A 61 16.32 11.29 -10.70
N ASN A 62 16.80 10.28 -11.42
CA ASN A 62 17.93 10.45 -12.30
C ASN A 62 17.63 11.39 -13.49
N ALA A 63 16.37 11.50 -13.90
CA ALA A 63 15.96 12.43 -14.96
C ALA A 63 16.00 13.90 -14.51
N ILE A 64 15.94 14.19 -13.22
CA ILE A 64 16.02 15.54 -12.64
C ILE A 64 17.41 15.86 -12.05
N GLY A 65 18.43 15.02 -12.32
CA GLY A 65 19.83 15.31 -12.01
C GLY A 65 20.48 14.46 -10.92
N TYR A 66 19.77 13.48 -10.33
CA TYR A 66 20.41 12.48 -9.47
C TYR A 66 21.19 11.44 -10.30
N SER A 67 22.13 10.74 -9.64
CA SER A 67 22.99 9.73 -10.29
C SER A 67 22.99 8.42 -9.49
N PHE A 68 21.79 7.90 -9.18
CA PHE A 68 21.65 6.65 -8.42
C PHE A 68 21.73 5.43 -9.33
N SER A 69 22.43 4.39 -8.85
CA SER A 69 22.44 3.08 -9.48
C SER A 69 21.08 2.37 -9.38
N LYS A 70 20.84 1.38 -10.25
CA LYS A 70 19.61 0.58 -10.21
C LYS A 70 19.36 -0.03 -8.82
N PRO A 71 20.33 -0.69 -8.15
CA PRO A 71 20.12 -1.20 -6.79
C PRO A 71 19.73 -0.12 -5.79
N GLN A 72 20.36 1.07 -5.86
CA GLN A 72 20.02 2.17 -4.97
C GLN A 72 18.56 2.63 -5.14
N LEU A 73 18.06 2.73 -6.36
CA LEU A 73 16.67 3.08 -6.64
C LEU A 73 15.70 2.01 -6.12
N TYR A 74 16.01 0.71 -6.32
CA TYR A 74 15.19 -0.38 -5.77
C TYR A 74 15.17 -0.39 -4.25
N TRP A 75 16.30 -0.14 -3.60
CA TRP A 75 16.37 -0.01 -2.13
C TRP A 75 15.57 1.18 -1.62
N LEU A 76 15.64 2.34 -2.27
CA LEU A 76 14.81 3.50 -1.90
C LEU A 76 13.32 3.16 -1.98
N ALA A 77 12.88 2.51 -3.05
CA ALA A 77 11.48 2.12 -3.25
C ALA A 77 11.03 0.98 -2.30
N ALA A 78 11.97 0.16 -1.82
CA ALA A 78 11.72 -0.93 -0.88
C ALA A 78 11.59 -0.45 0.58
N THR A 79 12.38 0.55 0.97
CA THR A 79 12.50 1.03 2.35
C THR A 79 11.17 1.43 3.00
N PRO A 80 10.21 2.10 2.32
CA PRO A 80 8.90 2.38 2.92
C PRO A 80 8.13 1.12 3.33
N GLY A 81 8.32 0.01 2.61
CA GLY A 81 7.71 -1.29 2.95
C GLY A 81 8.32 -1.93 4.19
N LEU A 82 9.64 -1.84 4.34
CA LEU A 82 10.31 -2.28 5.56
C LEU A 82 9.77 -1.53 6.78
N ALA A 83 9.74 -0.21 6.71
CA ALA A 83 9.23 0.63 7.78
C ALA A 83 7.75 0.35 8.06
N ALA A 84 6.92 0.21 7.03
CA ALA A 84 5.50 -0.06 7.17
C ALA A 84 5.24 -1.38 7.91
N GLY A 85 5.96 -2.46 7.56
CA GLY A 85 5.85 -3.74 8.24
C GLY A 85 6.21 -3.65 9.72
N LEU A 86 7.34 -3.04 10.04
CA LEU A 86 7.78 -2.84 11.43
C LEU A 86 6.80 -1.96 12.23
N LEU A 87 6.39 -0.84 11.64
CA LEU A 87 5.53 0.12 12.31
C LEU A 87 4.09 -0.39 12.49
N ARG A 88 3.59 -1.28 11.64
CA ARG A 88 2.28 -1.94 11.87
C ARG A 88 2.24 -2.70 13.19
N LEU A 89 3.33 -3.31 13.61
CA LEU A 89 3.42 -3.98 14.91
C LEU A 89 3.26 -2.99 16.06
N VAL A 90 3.81 -1.77 15.90
CA VAL A 90 3.64 -0.70 16.89
C VAL A 90 2.21 -0.17 16.87
N TRP A 91 1.69 0.17 15.69
CA TRP A 91 0.34 0.74 15.54
C TRP A 91 -0.77 -0.24 15.95
N MET A 92 -0.54 -1.54 15.88
CA MET A 92 -1.50 -2.56 16.33
C MET A 92 -1.85 -2.44 17.83
N VAL A 93 -0.90 -1.97 18.63
CA VAL A 93 -1.10 -1.85 20.10
C VAL A 93 -1.49 -0.44 20.56
N LEU A 94 -1.44 0.57 19.69
CA LEU A 94 -1.73 1.96 20.05
C LEU A 94 -3.23 2.28 20.30
N PRO A 95 -4.22 1.66 19.63
CA PRO A 95 -5.63 2.04 19.80
C PRO A 95 -6.12 2.03 21.25
N PRO A 96 -5.89 0.98 22.08
CA PRO A 96 -6.29 0.97 23.45
C PRO A 96 -5.50 1.93 24.35
N ILE A 97 -4.28 2.31 23.97
CA ILE A 97 -3.37 3.16 24.74
C ILE A 97 -3.70 4.64 24.50
N MET A 98 -3.74 5.06 23.24
CA MET A 98 -3.89 6.45 22.84
C MET A 98 -5.34 6.85 22.56
N GLY A 99 -6.19 5.88 22.25
CA GLY A 99 -7.54 6.10 21.73
C GLY A 99 -7.53 6.53 20.25
N THR A 100 -8.69 6.40 19.61
CA THR A 100 -8.86 6.67 18.18
C THR A 100 -8.46 8.11 17.81
N ARG A 101 -8.96 9.09 18.56
CA ARG A 101 -8.76 10.53 18.27
C ARG A 101 -7.27 10.91 18.20
N LYS A 102 -6.55 10.69 19.29
CA LYS A 102 -5.12 11.08 19.40
C LYS A 102 -4.27 10.30 18.42
N MET A 103 -4.50 8.98 18.34
CA MET A 103 -3.72 8.13 17.45
C MET A 103 -3.88 8.55 15.98
N VAL A 104 -5.13 8.71 15.49
CA VAL A 104 -5.36 9.08 14.09
C VAL A 104 -4.81 10.47 13.79
N ALA A 105 -5.09 11.46 14.65
CA ALA A 105 -4.65 12.83 14.42
C ALA A 105 -3.13 12.97 14.42
N LEU A 106 -2.44 12.41 15.43
CA LEU A 106 -0.98 12.50 15.54
C LEU A 106 -0.29 11.71 14.43
N THR A 107 -0.78 10.50 14.11
CA THR A 107 -0.21 9.72 12.99
C THR A 107 -0.34 10.48 11.67
N THR A 108 -1.51 11.09 11.41
CA THR A 108 -1.71 11.87 10.18
C THR A 108 -0.80 13.10 10.16
N LEU A 109 -0.63 13.79 11.30
CA LEU A 109 0.29 14.92 11.39
C LEU A 109 1.76 14.54 11.17
N LEU A 110 2.17 13.36 11.65
CA LEU A 110 3.54 12.85 11.43
C LEU A 110 3.88 12.66 9.95
N LEU A 111 2.90 12.47 9.06
CA LEU A 111 3.13 12.36 7.61
C LEU A 111 3.67 13.65 6.99
N VAL A 112 3.49 14.79 7.65
CA VAL A 112 4.06 16.07 7.19
C VAL A 112 5.58 15.98 7.03
N PHE A 113 6.27 15.28 7.93
CA PHE A 113 7.73 15.20 7.89
C PHE A 113 8.26 14.51 6.61
N PRO A 114 7.88 13.28 6.27
CA PRO A 114 8.36 12.66 5.04
C PRO A 114 7.88 13.40 3.80
N VAL A 115 6.63 13.89 3.77
CA VAL A 115 6.08 14.58 2.60
C VAL A 115 6.80 15.91 2.36
N LEU A 116 6.99 16.71 3.41
CA LEU A 116 7.78 17.95 3.32
C LEU A 116 9.24 17.66 2.95
N GLY A 117 9.83 16.64 3.58
CA GLY A 117 11.22 16.25 3.34
C GLY A 117 11.47 15.85 1.88
N TRP A 118 10.62 15.00 1.29
CA TRP A 118 10.71 14.64 -0.13
C TRP A 118 10.57 15.85 -1.04
N GLY A 119 9.62 16.77 -0.76
CA GLY A 119 9.47 17.99 -1.54
C GLY A 119 10.73 18.86 -1.50
N VAL A 120 11.29 19.13 -0.32
CA VAL A 120 12.50 19.92 -0.16
C VAL A 120 13.70 19.26 -0.84
N ARG A 121 13.86 17.93 -0.70
CA ARG A 121 15.03 17.24 -1.27
C ARG A 121 14.99 17.11 -2.78
N THR A 122 13.81 17.02 -3.39
CA THR A 122 13.70 17.04 -4.84
C THR A 122 14.07 18.38 -5.49
N MET A 123 14.12 19.48 -4.71
CA MET A 123 14.65 20.76 -5.17
C MET A 123 16.19 20.81 -5.23
N VAL A 124 16.86 19.88 -4.55
CA VAL A 124 18.33 19.83 -4.44
C VAL A 124 18.83 18.50 -5.04
N PRO A 125 19.19 18.47 -6.35
CA PRO A 125 19.54 17.23 -7.05
C PRO A 125 20.71 16.43 -6.48
N ASN A 126 21.55 17.05 -5.64
CA ASN A 126 22.73 16.43 -5.02
C ASN A 126 22.48 16.04 -3.55
N ALA A 127 21.23 15.89 -3.12
CA ALA A 127 20.94 15.42 -1.76
C ALA A 127 21.60 14.04 -1.51
N PRO A 128 22.24 13.83 -0.36
CA PRO A 128 22.88 12.57 -0.02
C PRO A 128 21.89 11.39 -0.02
N TYR A 129 22.29 10.25 -0.52
CA TYR A 129 21.45 9.05 -0.61
C TYR A 129 20.82 8.62 0.72
N TRP A 130 21.58 8.71 1.82
CA TRP A 130 21.09 8.34 3.15
C TRP A 130 19.93 9.21 3.64
N GLU A 131 19.88 10.49 3.26
CA GLU A 131 18.75 11.36 3.61
C GLU A 131 17.46 10.92 2.93
N LEU A 132 17.56 10.53 1.66
CA LEU A 132 16.42 9.97 0.93
C LEU A 132 15.98 8.63 1.52
N LEU A 133 16.91 7.78 2.00
CA LEU A 133 16.59 6.55 2.72
C LEU A 133 15.82 6.83 4.02
N VAL A 134 16.25 7.82 4.80
CA VAL A 134 15.54 8.24 6.02
C VAL A 134 14.13 8.72 5.69
N LEU A 135 13.97 9.54 4.66
CA LEU A 135 12.66 10.02 4.22
C LEU A 135 11.78 8.90 3.69
N ALA A 136 12.36 7.93 2.98
CA ALA A 136 11.67 6.73 2.53
C ALA A 136 11.21 5.86 3.72
N PHE A 137 12.06 5.71 4.74
CA PHE A 137 11.69 5.02 5.99
C PHE A 137 10.54 5.75 6.71
N LEU A 138 10.62 7.06 6.86
CA LEU A 138 9.56 7.85 7.48
C LEU A 138 8.24 7.80 6.72
N ALA A 139 8.26 7.68 5.38
CA ALA A 139 7.06 7.48 4.58
C ALA A 139 6.31 6.20 4.98
N GLY A 140 7.01 5.18 5.49
CA GLY A 140 6.42 3.95 6.02
C GLY A 140 5.50 4.15 7.23
N ILE A 141 5.53 5.31 7.91
CA ILE A 141 4.56 5.69 8.95
C ILE A 141 3.12 5.57 8.39
N GLY A 142 2.92 6.04 7.16
CA GLY A 142 1.63 5.89 6.48
C GLY A 142 1.18 4.43 6.33
N GLY A 143 2.11 3.53 5.98
CA GLY A 143 1.82 2.10 5.92
C GLY A 143 1.53 1.48 7.29
N GLY A 144 2.23 1.95 8.33
CA GLY A 144 2.04 1.54 9.73
C GLY A 144 0.63 1.85 10.24
N ALA A 145 0.09 3.00 9.89
CA ALA A 145 -1.20 3.52 10.33
C ALA A 145 -2.37 2.53 10.13
N PHE A 146 -2.33 1.70 9.09
CA PHE A 146 -3.39 0.75 8.75
C PHE A 146 -3.78 -0.13 9.95
N SER A 147 -2.78 -0.68 10.66
CA SER A 147 -3.01 -1.60 11.79
C SER A 147 -3.61 -0.92 13.03
N GLY A 148 -3.53 0.40 13.12
CA GLY A 148 -4.19 1.17 14.18
C GLY A 148 -5.56 1.71 13.77
N PHE A 149 -5.69 2.23 12.53
CA PHE A 149 -6.91 2.89 12.08
C PHE A 149 -8.06 1.91 11.84
N MET A 150 -7.77 0.73 11.27
CA MET A 150 -8.77 -0.29 11.01
C MET A 150 -9.47 -0.78 12.30
N PRO A 151 -8.76 -1.26 13.34
CA PRO A 151 -9.41 -1.64 14.58
C PRO A 151 -10.16 -0.48 15.24
N SER A 152 -9.54 0.72 15.25
CA SER A 152 -10.16 1.91 15.84
C SER A 152 -11.52 2.24 15.21
N THR A 153 -11.66 2.08 13.90
CA THR A 153 -12.94 2.28 13.21
C THR A 153 -13.93 1.17 13.54
N SER A 154 -13.47 -0.09 13.61
CA SER A 154 -14.34 -1.23 13.89
C SER A 154 -15.06 -1.12 15.23
N TYR A 155 -14.46 -0.48 16.24
CA TYR A 155 -15.07 -0.29 17.56
C TYR A 155 -16.35 0.55 17.54
N PHE A 156 -16.57 1.35 16.49
CA PHE A 156 -17.75 2.20 16.34
C PHE A 156 -18.93 1.49 15.66
N PHE A 157 -18.74 0.29 15.13
CA PHE A 157 -19.76 -0.41 14.35
C PHE A 157 -20.20 -1.72 15.02
N PRO A 158 -21.51 -2.05 14.94
CA PRO A 158 -21.98 -3.36 15.35
C PRO A 158 -21.39 -4.44 14.45
N LYS A 159 -21.25 -5.66 14.98
CA LYS A 159 -20.60 -6.81 14.28
C LYS A 159 -21.19 -7.07 12.90
N ARG A 160 -22.52 -6.88 12.73
CA ARG A 160 -23.22 -7.03 11.45
C ARG A 160 -22.73 -6.06 10.36
N MET A 161 -22.21 -4.87 10.75
CA MET A 161 -21.76 -3.81 9.83
C MET A 161 -20.24 -3.60 9.83
N ALA A 162 -19.52 -4.14 10.79
CA ALA A 162 -18.07 -3.95 10.92
C ALA A 162 -17.30 -4.40 9.66
N GLY A 163 -17.70 -5.52 9.05
CA GLY A 163 -17.10 -6.00 7.81
C GLY A 163 -17.25 -4.99 6.65
N THR A 164 -18.44 -4.43 6.48
CA THR A 164 -18.71 -3.41 5.44
C THR A 164 -17.91 -2.14 5.72
N ALA A 165 -17.88 -1.66 6.97
CA ALA A 165 -17.15 -0.46 7.35
C ALA A 165 -15.63 -0.62 7.09
N LEU A 166 -15.05 -1.73 7.52
CA LEU A 166 -13.64 -2.03 7.29
C LEU A 166 -13.32 -2.27 5.81
N GLY A 167 -14.23 -2.89 5.07
CA GLY A 167 -14.11 -3.09 3.62
C GLY A 167 -14.05 -1.76 2.87
N LEU A 168 -14.95 -0.83 3.21
CA LEU A 168 -14.96 0.53 2.66
C LEU A 168 -13.68 1.29 3.03
N GLN A 169 -13.29 1.29 4.30
CA GLN A 169 -12.10 1.97 4.77
C GLN A 169 -10.83 1.45 4.08
N ALA A 170 -10.64 0.13 4.05
CA ALA A 170 -9.46 -0.46 3.44
C ALA A 170 -9.45 -0.32 1.92
N GLY A 171 -10.61 -0.47 1.26
CA GLY A 171 -10.74 -0.34 -0.18
C GLY A 171 -10.43 1.09 -0.64
N ILE A 172 -11.13 2.08 -0.06
CA ILE A 172 -10.93 3.50 -0.39
C ILE A 172 -9.52 3.95 0.02
N GLY A 173 -9.01 3.53 1.19
CA GLY A 173 -7.64 3.83 1.61
C GLY A 173 -6.59 3.40 0.57
N ASN A 174 -6.75 2.21 -0.01
CA ASN A 174 -5.83 1.70 -1.05
C ASN A 174 -5.80 2.57 -2.32
N PHE A 175 -6.86 3.31 -2.65
CA PHE A 175 -6.83 4.26 -3.76
C PHE A 175 -5.82 5.40 -3.57
N GLY A 176 -5.37 5.66 -2.33
CA GLY A 176 -4.29 6.61 -2.06
C GLY A 176 -3.02 6.31 -2.85
N VAL A 177 -2.74 5.03 -3.14
CA VAL A 177 -1.61 4.60 -3.97
C VAL A 177 -1.76 5.09 -5.41
N SER A 178 -2.92 4.81 -6.02
CA SER A 178 -3.21 5.29 -7.38
C SER A 178 -3.26 6.80 -7.44
N LEU A 179 -3.84 7.42 -6.43
CA LEU A 179 -4.04 8.87 -6.37
C LEU A 179 -2.70 9.62 -6.41
N VAL A 180 -1.71 9.20 -5.60
CA VAL A 180 -0.40 9.83 -5.62
C VAL A 180 0.33 9.60 -6.94
N GLN A 181 0.20 8.42 -7.53
CA GLN A 181 0.84 8.09 -8.80
C GLN A 181 0.16 8.76 -10.00
N LEU A 182 -1.16 9.00 -9.95
CA LEU A 182 -1.92 9.71 -10.98
C LEU A 182 -1.68 11.22 -10.93
N ILE A 183 -1.71 11.82 -9.74
CA ILE A 183 -1.62 13.28 -9.58
C ILE A 183 -0.19 13.79 -9.79
N THR A 184 0.82 13.02 -9.36
CA THR A 184 2.23 13.42 -9.46
C THR A 184 2.61 13.94 -10.84
N PRO A 185 2.35 13.22 -11.95
CA PRO A 185 2.73 13.68 -13.29
C PRO A 185 2.06 14.97 -13.73
N TRP A 186 0.84 15.18 -13.32
CA TRP A 186 0.10 16.38 -13.67
C TRP A 186 0.66 17.59 -12.91
N ILE A 187 0.82 17.43 -11.59
CA ILE A 187 1.16 18.56 -10.72
C ILE A 187 2.57 19.07 -10.95
N ILE A 188 3.54 18.21 -11.30
CA ILE A 188 4.91 18.62 -11.57
C ILE A 188 5.07 19.46 -12.83
N GLY A 189 4.14 19.33 -13.80
CA GLY A 189 4.11 20.11 -15.03
C GLY A 189 3.51 21.50 -14.86
N PHE A 190 2.81 21.78 -13.75
CA PHE A 190 2.22 23.07 -13.49
C PHE A 190 3.13 23.95 -12.66
N GLY A 191 3.49 25.13 -13.17
CA GLY A 191 4.18 26.18 -12.41
C GLY A 191 3.34 26.81 -11.29
N MET A 192 2.27 26.16 -10.85
CA MET A 192 1.34 26.67 -9.84
C MET A 192 2.01 26.92 -8.49
N PHE A 193 3.05 26.16 -8.20
CA PHE A 193 3.86 26.29 -6.98
C PHE A 193 5.25 26.92 -7.26
N TRP A 194 5.35 27.77 -8.30
CA TRP A 194 6.60 28.45 -8.66
C TRP A 194 7.25 29.18 -7.49
N TRP A 195 6.46 29.70 -6.58
CA TRP A 195 6.90 30.38 -5.35
C TRP A 195 7.41 29.41 -4.26
N MET A 196 7.19 28.10 -4.42
CA MET A 196 7.65 27.06 -3.46
C MET A 196 9.03 26.48 -3.82
N GLY A 197 9.75 27.02 -4.80
CA GLY A 197 11.08 26.55 -5.11
C GLY A 197 11.50 26.64 -6.58
N ILE A 198 12.65 26.10 -6.85
CA ILE A 198 13.33 26.14 -8.14
C ILE A 198 12.75 25.07 -9.07
N SER A 199 12.56 25.40 -10.35
CA SER A 199 12.24 24.40 -11.38
C SER A 199 13.45 23.55 -11.70
N GLN A 200 13.20 22.29 -12.08
CA GLN A 200 14.19 21.35 -12.57
C GLN A 200 14.00 21.14 -14.08
N GLN A 201 15.08 20.81 -14.77
CA GLN A 201 15.02 20.35 -16.15
C GLN A 201 14.96 18.81 -16.14
N MET A 202 13.79 18.26 -16.51
CA MET A 202 13.62 16.81 -16.64
C MET A 202 14.05 16.39 -18.02
N LYS A 203 15.01 15.48 -18.06
CA LYS A 203 15.63 14.99 -19.29
C LYS A 203 14.96 13.69 -19.76
N PHE A 204 14.61 13.65 -21.06
CA PHE A 204 14.04 12.48 -21.69
C PHE A 204 14.88 12.07 -22.90
N PRO A 205 15.26 10.78 -23.02
CA PRO A 205 15.93 10.28 -24.21
C PRO A 205 15.08 10.51 -25.47
N GLY A 206 15.66 11.15 -26.49
CA GLY A 206 14.98 11.40 -27.77
C GLY A 206 13.87 12.45 -27.76
N LYS A 207 13.66 13.17 -26.64
CA LYS A 207 12.65 14.24 -26.50
C LYS A 207 13.28 15.51 -25.94
N ALA A 208 12.65 16.65 -26.18
CA ALA A 208 13.08 17.92 -25.58
C ALA A 208 12.97 17.89 -24.06
N ASP A 209 13.93 18.53 -23.39
CA ASP A 209 13.92 18.70 -21.96
C ASP A 209 12.66 19.46 -21.52
N GLN A 210 12.05 19.02 -20.43
CA GLN A 210 10.86 19.64 -19.89
C GLN A 210 11.17 20.34 -18.56
N GLN A 211 10.71 21.59 -18.43
CA GLN A 211 10.75 22.29 -17.16
C GLN A 211 9.66 21.73 -16.25
N VAL A 212 10.03 21.32 -15.03
CA VAL A 212 9.13 20.72 -14.04
C VAL A 212 9.37 21.30 -12.66
N TRP A 213 8.36 21.26 -11.81
CA TRP A 213 8.42 21.61 -10.40
C TRP A 213 8.22 20.31 -9.58
N TYR A 214 9.28 19.52 -9.47
CA TYR A 214 9.17 18.15 -8.95
C TYR A 214 8.75 18.09 -7.48
N GLN A 215 9.09 19.12 -6.69
CA GLN A 215 8.63 19.30 -5.31
C GLN A 215 7.11 19.39 -5.19
N ALA A 216 6.41 19.81 -6.23
CA ALA A 216 4.95 19.89 -6.24
C ALA A 216 4.29 18.51 -6.05
N ALA A 217 4.95 17.43 -6.50
CA ALA A 217 4.51 16.05 -6.26
C ALA A 217 4.28 15.73 -4.77
N SER A 218 5.04 16.40 -3.91
CA SER A 218 4.95 16.25 -2.44
C SER A 218 4.07 17.34 -1.82
N PHE A 219 4.33 18.58 -2.12
CA PHE A 219 3.71 19.73 -1.44
C PHE A 219 2.19 19.79 -1.64
N VAL A 220 1.67 19.29 -2.74
CA VAL A 220 0.22 19.23 -3.00
C VAL A 220 -0.54 18.49 -1.91
N TRP A 221 0.10 17.53 -1.25
CA TRP A 221 -0.57 16.68 -0.23
C TRP A 221 -0.58 17.31 1.16
N LEU A 222 0.29 18.28 1.45
CA LEU A 222 0.39 18.90 2.78
C LEU A 222 -0.93 19.50 3.27
N PRO A 223 -1.67 20.29 2.47
CA PRO A 223 -2.97 20.80 2.92
C PRO A 223 -3.96 19.72 3.29
N PHE A 224 -4.04 18.63 2.51
CA PHE A 224 -4.96 17.53 2.76
C PHE A 224 -4.58 16.73 4.02
N ILE A 225 -3.29 16.53 4.26
CA ILE A 225 -2.77 15.90 5.47
C ILE A 225 -3.12 16.76 6.70
N LEU A 226 -2.90 18.08 6.63
CA LEU A 226 -3.22 18.99 7.73
C LEU A 226 -4.73 19.07 8.00
N ILE A 227 -5.56 19.11 6.94
CA ILE A 227 -7.02 19.03 7.05
C ILE A 227 -7.42 17.72 7.72
N GLY A 228 -6.85 16.59 7.28
CA GLY A 228 -7.14 15.28 7.88
C GLY A 228 -6.78 15.21 9.37
N ALA A 229 -5.60 15.69 9.73
CA ALA A 229 -5.17 15.76 11.13
C ALA A 229 -6.09 16.66 11.97
N PHE A 230 -6.49 17.82 11.42
CA PHE A 230 -7.43 18.73 12.08
C PHE A 230 -8.82 18.08 12.27
N LEU A 231 -9.36 17.48 11.22
CA LEU A 231 -10.65 16.79 11.30
C LEU A 231 -10.63 15.66 12.32
N ALA A 232 -9.56 14.86 12.34
CA ALA A 232 -9.38 13.80 13.31
C ALA A 232 -9.29 14.34 14.75
N TRP A 233 -8.50 15.40 14.94
CA TRP A 233 -8.36 16.03 16.26
C TRP A 233 -9.66 16.69 16.76
N ARG A 234 -10.43 17.32 15.87
CA ARG A 234 -11.63 18.09 16.24
C ARG A 234 -12.85 17.22 16.44
N TYR A 235 -13.02 16.17 15.63
CA TYR A 235 -14.30 15.46 15.52
C TYR A 235 -14.28 14.01 15.98
N LEU A 236 -13.11 13.33 15.99
CA LEU A 236 -13.08 11.95 16.46
C LEU A 236 -13.22 11.86 17.97
N LYS A 237 -13.81 10.76 18.40
CA LYS A 237 -13.90 10.32 19.78
C LYS A 237 -13.12 9.03 19.99
N SER A 238 -12.86 8.67 21.23
CA SER A 238 -12.15 7.45 21.61
C SER A 238 -13.04 6.55 22.41
N VAL A 239 -13.08 5.27 22.08
CA VAL A 239 -13.84 4.24 22.82
C VAL A 239 -12.95 3.65 23.90
N PRO A 240 -13.42 3.53 25.16
CA PRO A 240 -12.65 2.91 26.23
C PRO A 240 -12.60 1.40 26.06
N ILE A 241 -11.48 0.88 25.57
CA ILE A 241 -11.27 -0.55 25.34
C ILE A 241 -10.37 -1.11 26.42
N LYS A 242 -10.78 -2.21 27.02
CA LYS A 242 -9.93 -3.03 27.87
C LYS A 242 -9.20 -4.03 26.98
N ALA A 243 -7.96 -3.75 26.60
CA ALA A 243 -7.14 -4.70 25.87
C ALA A 243 -6.17 -5.42 26.83
N ASN A 244 -6.20 -6.73 26.78
CA ASN A 244 -5.16 -7.54 27.40
C ASN A 244 -4.16 -7.93 26.29
N ILE A 245 -3.08 -7.19 26.20
CA ILE A 245 -2.05 -7.40 25.17
C ILE A 245 -1.51 -8.84 25.23
N ARG A 246 -1.35 -9.41 26.41
CA ARG A 246 -0.85 -10.78 26.58
C ARG A 246 -1.77 -11.83 25.98
N GLN A 247 -3.09 -11.60 26.02
CA GLN A 247 -4.07 -12.51 25.41
C GLN A 247 -4.11 -12.41 23.87
N GLN A 248 -3.58 -11.33 23.30
CA GLN A 248 -3.51 -11.19 21.84
C GLN A 248 -2.41 -12.05 21.21
N PHE A 249 -1.44 -12.52 21.98
CA PHE A 249 -0.37 -13.40 21.48
C PHE A 249 -0.79 -14.86 21.32
N ASP A 250 -1.97 -15.26 21.79
CA ASP A 250 -2.46 -16.64 21.62
C ASP A 250 -2.77 -17.00 20.16
N ILE A 251 -2.92 -15.99 19.29
CA ILE A 251 -3.08 -16.19 17.85
C ILE A 251 -1.94 -17.00 17.24
N PHE A 252 -0.73 -16.90 17.78
CA PHE A 252 0.46 -17.58 17.24
C PHE A 252 0.47 -19.08 17.49
N SER A 253 -0.35 -19.58 18.43
CA SER A 253 -0.55 -21.02 18.67
C SER A 253 -1.46 -21.64 17.62
N ASN A 254 -2.23 -20.84 16.89
CA ASN A 254 -3.14 -21.31 15.87
C ASN A 254 -2.43 -21.40 14.50
N GLN A 255 -2.35 -22.62 13.94
CA GLN A 255 -1.72 -22.86 12.64
C GLN A 255 -2.34 -22.01 11.50
N ASP A 256 -3.65 -21.73 11.57
CA ASP A 256 -4.33 -20.95 10.55
C ASP A 256 -3.85 -19.50 10.50
N THR A 257 -3.27 -18.97 11.60
CA THR A 257 -2.62 -17.66 11.59
C THR A 257 -1.47 -17.61 10.59
N TRP A 258 -0.65 -18.64 10.57
CA TRP A 258 0.49 -18.73 9.66
C TRP A 258 0.06 -18.97 8.22
N TRP A 259 -0.91 -19.84 8.00
CA TRP A 259 -1.46 -20.05 6.66
C TRP A 259 -2.10 -18.79 6.09
N MET A 260 -2.90 -18.09 6.87
CA MET A 260 -3.51 -16.83 6.43
C MET A 260 -2.46 -15.73 6.21
N THR A 261 -1.37 -15.73 6.98
CA THR A 261 -0.23 -14.83 6.75
C THR A 261 0.40 -15.08 5.37
N ILE A 262 0.68 -16.33 5.04
CA ILE A 262 1.23 -16.75 3.74
C ILE A 262 0.29 -16.32 2.60
N LEU A 263 -1.01 -16.57 2.74
CA LEU A 263 -2.01 -16.20 1.73
C LEU A 263 -2.15 -14.67 1.59
N TYR A 264 -2.01 -13.93 2.69
CA TYR A 264 -2.11 -12.47 2.62
C TYR A 264 -0.84 -11.81 2.07
N ILE A 265 0.33 -12.44 2.21
CA ILE A 265 1.55 -12.06 1.47
C ILE A 265 1.32 -12.25 -0.04
N MET A 266 0.71 -13.37 -0.47
CA MET A 266 0.39 -13.61 -1.88
C MET A 266 -0.51 -12.49 -2.45
N THR A 267 -1.49 -12.04 -1.70
CA THR A 267 -2.47 -11.05 -2.17
C THR A 267 -2.00 -9.62 -1.92
N PHE A 268 -1.98 -9.15 -0.68
CA PHE A 268 -1.61 -7.78 -0.34
C PHE A 268 -0.10 -7.51 -0.49
N GLY A 269 0.74 -8.49 -0.16
CA GLY A 269 2.18 -8.37 -0.36
C GLY A 269 2.53 -8.15 -1.83
N THR A 270 1.89 -8.91 -2.74
CA THR A 270 2.05 -8.72 -4.20
C THR A 270 1.51 -7.36 -4.65
N PHE A 271 0.31 -6.98 -4.23
CA PHE A 271 -0.28 -5.68 -4.55
C PHE A 271 0.65 -4.52 -4.13
N SER A 272 1.07 -4.51 -2.88
CA SER A 272 1.90 -3.41 -2.33
C SER A 272 3.32 -3.44 -2.90
N GLY A 273 3.89 -4.64 -3.09
CA GLY A 273 5.22 -4.83 -3.66
C GLY A 273 5.31 -4.30 -5.08
N LEU A 274 4.38 -4.69 -5.93
CA LEU A 274 4.31 -4.19 -7.30
C LEU A 274 3.98 -2.70 -7.35
N SER A 275 3.07 -2.21 -6.52
CA SER A 275 2.76 -0.78 -6.45
C SER A 275 3.99 0.09 -6.20
N ALA A 276 4.95 -0.40 -5.42
CA ALA A 276 6.20 0.30 -5.15
C ALA A 276 7.24 0.18 -6.28
N GLN A 277 7.27 -0.95 -6.99
CA GLN A 277 8.34 -1.27 -7.94
C GLN A 277 7.94 -1.12 -9.41
N PHE A 278 6.65 -0.99 -9.74
CA PHE A 278 6.14 -1.02 -11.11
C PHE A 278 6.79 0.04 -12.01
N GLY A 279 6.90 1.28 -11.52
CA GLY A 279 7.54 2.37 -12.27
C GLY A 279 9.03 2.12 -12.54
N LEU A 280 9.76 1.59 -11.56
CA LEU A 280 11.17 1.23 -11.72
C LEU A 280 11.36 0.06 -12.69
N LEU A 281 10.51 -0.96 -12.62
CA LEU A 281 10.54 -2.08 -13.58
C LEU A 281 10.34 -1.58 -15.01
N MET A 282 9.36 -0.70 -15.21
CA MET A 282 9.07 -0.12 -16.53
C MET A 282 10.28 0.64 -17.09
N ILE A 283 10.91 1.51 -16.30
CA ILE A 283 12.08 2.26 -16.71
C ILE A 283 13.27 1.34 -16.98
N ASN A 284 13.49 0.34 -16.12
CA ASN A 284 14.66 -0.54 -16.23
C ASN A 284 14.55 -1.58 -17.35
N LEU A 285 13.33 -1.95 -17.74
CA LEU A 285 13.10 -2.92 -18.81
C LEU A 285 12.89 -2.22 -20.16
N TYR A 286 12.06 -1.20 -20.22
CA TYR A 286 11.55 -0.60 -21.45
C TYR A 286 11.88 0.89 -21.61
N GLY A 287 12.55 1.50 -20.61
CA GLY A 287 12.86 2.93 -20.58
C GLY A 287 14.36 3.22 -20.54
N ALA A 288 14.65 4.43 -20.06
CA ALA A 288 16.02 4.98 -20.00
C ALA A 288 16.98 4.19 -19.08
N GLY A 289 16.47 3.30 -18.25
CA GLY A 289 17.28 2.41 -17.42
C GLY A 289 17.82 1.17 -18.17
N ASN A 290 17.37 0.89 -19.41
CA ASN A 290 17.86 -0.23 -20.21
C ASN A 290 18.96 0.25 -21.18
N ALA A 291 20.21 -0.19 -20.94
CA ALA A 291 21.36 0.22 -21.75
C ALA A 291 21.31 -0.28 -23.21
N ALA A 292 20.49 -1.29 -23.52
CA ALA A 292 20.25 -1.74 -24.87
C ALA A 292 19.23 -0.89 -25.64
N ILE A 293 18.46 -0.05 -24.94
CA ILE A 293 17.48 0.86 -25.53
C ILE A 293 18.01 2.29 -25.54
N VAL A 294 18.68 2.71 -24.45
CA VAL A 294 19.19 4.06 -24.28
C VAL A 294 20.64 3.99 -23.82
N GLN A 295 21.52 4.61 -24.59
CA GLN A 295 22.94 4.79 -24.25
C GLN A 295 23.17 6.19 -23.67
N GLY A 296 23.96 6.26 -22.60
CA GLY A 296 24.26 7.51 -21.92
C GLY A 296 23.20 7.90 -20.90
N SER A 297 23.37 9.06 -20.30
CA SER A 297 22.45 9.62 -19.30
C SER A 297 22.31 11.13 -19.47
N GLY A 298 21.18 11.68 -19.04
CA GLY A 298 20.93 13.12 -19.11
C GLY A 298 20.92 13.67 -20.54
N ALA A 299 21.59 14.80 -20.79
CA ALA A 299 21.62 15.47 -22.09
C ALA A 299 22.32 14.67 -23.20
N SER A 300 23.17 13.69 -22.83
CA SER A 300 23.87 12.81 -23.77
C SER A 300 23.16 11.50 -24.04
N ALA A 301 21.97 11.30 -23.50
CA ALA A 301 21.21 10.09 -23.69
C ALA A 301 20.75 9.94 -25.15
N GLN A 302 21.17 8.87 -25.83
CA GLN A 302 20.80 8.56 -27.19
C GLN A 302 19.95 7.31 -27.26
N LEU A 303 18.88 7.37 -28.05
CA LEU A 303 18.03 6.22 -28.34
C LEU A 303 18.72 5.30 -29.33
N LEU A 304 18.98 4.04 -28.96
CA LEU A 304 19.64 3.05 -29.80
C LEU A 304 18.68 2.37 -30.78
N VAL A 305 17.41 2.19 -30.39
CA VAL A 305 16.39 1.58 -31.23
C VAL A 305 15.57 2.68 -31.90
N GLN A 306 15.86 2.96 -33.15
CA GLN A 306 15.20 4.01 -33.93
C GLN A 306 13.69 3.75 -34.04
N GLY A 307 12.90 4.82 -33.93
CA GLY A 307 11.43 4.74 -34.02
C GLY A 307 10.72 4.19 -32.78
N TYR A 308 11.46 3.78 -31.74
CA TYR A 308 10.85 3.34 -30.51
C TYR A 308 10.38 4.53 -29.66
N ASP A 309 9.06 4.57 -29.35
CA ASP A 309 8.52 5.53 -28.39
C ASP A 309 8.67 4.99 -26.97
N VAL A 310 9.70 5.48 -26.29
CA VAL A 310 10.01 5.07 -24.90
C VAL A 310 8.81 5.34 -23.99
N PRO A 311 8.23 4.31 -23.35
CA PRO A 311 7.04 4.49 -22.52
C PRO A 311 7.35 5.38 -21.32
N ASP A 312 6.47 6.35 -21.07
CA ASP A 312 6.53 7.16 -19.87
C ASP A 312 5.77 6.44 -18.73
N PRO A 313 6.48 5.99 -17.67
CA PRO A 313 5.88 5.28 -16.55
C PRO A 313 4.68 6.00 -15.93
N VAL A 314 4.73 7.30 -15.95
CA VAL A 314 3.73 8.20 -15.42
C VAL A 314 2.33 7.95 -16.00
N LYS A 315 2.26 7.54 -17.27
CA LYS A 315 0.99 7.27 -17.94
C LYS A 315 0.34 5.95 -17.53
N TYR A 316 1.09 5.05 -16.88
CA TYR A 316 0.67 3.66 -16.68
C TYR A 316 0.71 3.19 -15.23
N VAL A 317 1.65 3.72 -14.42
CA VAL A 317 1.94 3.19 -13.08
C VAL A 317 0.72 3.21 -12.17
N PHE A 318 -0.10 4.26 -12.23
CA PHE A 318 -1.30 4.39 -11.42
C PHE A 318 -2.40 3.36 -11.74
N LEU A 319 -2.41 2.81 -12.97
CA LEU A 319 -3.42 1.85 -13.42
C LEU A 319 -3.38 0.56 -12.61
N GLY A 320 -2.19 0.07 -12.27
CA GLY A 320 -2.03 -1.14 -11.47
C GLY A 320 -2.76 -1.05 -10.12
N PRO A 321 -2.36 -0.14 -9.23
CA PRO A 321 -3.04 0.03 -7.95
C PRO A 321 -4.52 0.43 -8.09
N LEU A 322 -4.91 1.18 -9.14
CA LEU A 322 -6.31 1.51 -9.42
C LEU A 322 -7.14 0.25 -9.65
N ILE A 323 -6.67 -0.64 -10.51
CA ILE A 323 -7.34 -1.92 -10.82
C ILE A 323 -7.38 -2.80 -9.57
N GLY A 324 -6.27 -2.93 -8.84
CA GLY A 324 -6.21 -3.76 -7.65
C GLY A 324 -7.09 -3.25 -6.51
N ALA A 325 -7.09 -1.94 -6.24
CA ALA A 325 -7.97 -1.33 -5.25
C ALA A 325 -9.44 -1.40 -5.68
N GLY A 326 -9.72 -1.15 -6.97
CA GLY A 326 -11.06 -1.29 -7.56
C GLY A 326 -11.58 -2.73 -7.45
N ALA A 327 -10.76 -3.72 -7.81
CA ALA A 327 -11.10 -5.14 -7.66
C ALA A 327 -11.43 -5.48 -6.20
N ARG A 328 -10.64 -4.99 -5.24
CA ARG A 328 -10.92 -5.21 -3.82
C ARG A 328 -12.31 -4.71 -3.41
N VAL A 329 -12.70 -3.52 -3.87
CA VAL A 329 -14.02 -2.94 -3.54
C VAL A 329 -15.15 -3.70 -4.24
N LEU A 330 -14.99 -3.98 -5.54
CA LEU A 330 -16.04 -4.61 -6.37
C LEU A 330 -16.29 -6.08 -5.99
N PHE A 331 -15.25 -6.81 -5.61
CA PHE A 331 -15.36 -8.23 -5.26
C PHE A 331 -15.71 -8.49 -3.79
N ALA A 332 -15.59 -7.50 -2.90
CA ALA A 332 -15.95 -7.67 -1.50
C ALA A 332 -17.39 -8.18 -1.29
N PRO A 333 -18.44 -7.64 -1.95
CA PRO A 333 -19.80 -8.17 -1.83
C PRO A 333 -19.98 -9.59 -2.36
N LEU A 334 -19.19 -9.99 -3.38
CA LEU A 334 -19.21 -11.34 -3.92
C LEU A 334 -18.61 -12.33 -2.94
N THR A 335 -17.49 -11.98 -2.31
CA THR A 335 -16.86 -12.79 -1.26
C THR A 335 -17.76 -12.95 -0.04
N ASP A 336 -18.60 -11.94 0.26
CA ASP A 336 -19.58 -12.02 1.34
C ASP A 336 -20.68 -13.04 1.08
N ARG A 337 -21.08 -13.20 -0.18
CA ARG A 337 -22.18 -14.13 -0.57
C ARG A 337 -21.72 -15.57 -0.78
N THR A 338 -20.53 -15.76 -1.33
CA THR A 338 -20.05 -17.07 -1.81
C THR A 338 -18.94 -17.67 -0.95
N GLY A 339 -18.46 -16.95 0.06
CA GLY A 339 -17.31 -17.32 0.88
C GLY A 339 -15.98 -16.82 0.30
N GLY A 340 -14.98 -16.64 1.18
CA GLY A 340 -13.68 -16.10 0.80
C GLY A 340 -12.77 -17.12 0.11
N ALA A 341 -12.83 -18.40 0.49
CA ALA A 341 -11.86 -19.40 0.05
C ALA A 341 -11.86 -19.62 -1.46
N ILE A 342 -13.04 -19.66 -2.10
CA ILE A 342 -13.15 -19.85 -3.55
C ILE A 342 -12.52 -18.68 -4.32
N TRP A 343 -12.71 -17.43 -3.83
CA TRP A 343 -12.13 -16.26 -4.47
C TRP A 343 -10.62 -16.12 -4.22
N THR A 344 -10.13 -16.61 -3.07
CA THR A 344 -8.69 -16.72 -2.83
C THR A 344 -8.05 -17.77 -3.76
N LEU A 345 -8.75 -18.87 -4.02
CA LEU A 345 -8.31 -19.87 -5.00
C LEU A 345 -8.24 -19.28 -6.41
N ILE A 346 -9.32 -18.62 -6.85
CA ILE A 346 -9.38 -17.94 -8.17
C ILE A 346 -8.25 -16.90 -8.27
N SER A 347 -8.04 -16.10 -7.23
CA SER A 347 -6.94 -15.14 -7.16
C SER A 347 -5.58 -15.81 -7.34
N GLY A 348 -5.30 -16.88 -6.62
CA GLY A 348 -4.05 -17.62 -6.71
C GLY A 348 -3.80 -18.21 -8.10
N VAL A 349 -4.80 -18.86 -8.69
CA VAL A 349 -4.73 -19.42 -10.06
C VAL A 349 -4.53 -18.31 -11.09
N GLY A 350 -5.27 -17.19 -10.93
CA GLY A 350 -5.12 -16.03 -11.79
C GLY A 350 -3.72 -15.40 -11.68
N LEU A 351 -3.15 -15.34 -10.47
CA LEU A 351 -1.77 -14.87 -10.26
C LEU A 351 -0.75 -15.77 -10.97
N VAL A 352 -0.89 -17.10 -10.85
CA VAL A 352 0.00 -18.06 -11.57
C VAL A 352 -0.01 -17.77 -13.07
N GLY A 353 -1.21 -17.70 -13.68
CA GLY A 353 -1.34 -17.43 -15.11
C GLY A 353 -0.83 -16.06 -15.53
N SER A 354 -1.13 -15.02 -14.73
CA SER A 354 -0.71 -13.65 -15.01
C SER A 354 0.81 -13.49 -14.89
N ILE A 355 1.43 -14.06 -13.86
CA ILE A 355 2.89 -14.03 -13.68
C ILE A 355 3.58 -14.78 -14.82
N TRP A 356 3.09 -15.97 -15.17
CA TRP A 356 3.61 -16.75 -16.30
C TRP A 356 3.56 -15.95 -17.61
N TRP A 357 2.43 -15.30 -17.90
CA TRP A 357 2.29 -14.44 -19.07
C TRP A 357 3.28 -13.27 -19.05
N THR A 358 3.42 -12.62 -17.89
CA THR A 358 4.29 -11.44 -17.69
C THR A 358 5.76 -11.77 -17.91
N ILE A 359 6.22 -12.98 -17.54
CA ILE A 359 7.61 -13.39 -17.71
C ILE A 359 8.09 -13.22 -19.15
N GLY A 360 7.25 -13.47 -20.14
CA GLY A 360 7.61 -13.25 -21.55
C GLY A 360 7.80 -11.79 -21.94
N GLY A 361 7.36 -10.84 -21.10
CA GLY A 361 7.63 -9.41 -21.25
C GLY A 361 8.75 -8.87 -20.34
N LEU A 362 9.42 -9.73 -19.54
CA LEU A 362 10.51 -9.29 -18.66
C LEU A 362 11.89 -9.31 -19.33
N THR A 363 11.99 -9.84 -20.53
CA THR A 363 13.20 -9.83 -21.38
C THR A 363 12.89 -9.08 -22.67
N PRO A 364 13.09 -7.75 -22.70
CA PRO A 364 12.78 -6.94 -23.89
C PRO A 364 13.58 -7.39 -25.10
N ASP A 365 12.89 -7.59 -26.23
CA ASP A 365 13.53 -7.82 -27.53
C ASP A 365 13.85 -6.46 -28.16
N THR A 366 15.13 -6.14 -28.22
CA THR A 366 15.65 -4.86 -28.75
C THR A 366 15.97 -4.90 -30.23
N SER A 367 15.56 -5.94 -30.94
CA SER A 367 15.82 -6.11 -32.38
C SER A 367 15.10 -5.08 -33.24
N SER A 368 13.94 -4.60 -32.83
CA SER A 368 13.15 -3.56 -33.49
C SER A 368 12.27 -2.77 -32.53
N ALA A 369 11.80 -1.59 -32.98
CA ALA A 369 10.85 -0.79 -32.24
C ALA A 369 9.51 -1.51 -32.04
N GLU A 370 9.07 -2.29 -33.02
CA GLU A 370 7.84 -3.07 -32.98
C GLU A 370 7.94 -4.23 -31.97
N ALA A 371 9.07 -4.94 -31.95
CA ALA A 371 9.32 -6.00 -30.98
C ALA A 371 9.34 -5.46 -29.55
N LEU A 372 9.97 -4.30 -29.32
CA LEU A 372 9.95 -3.61 -28.04
C LEU A 372 8.55 -3.21 -27.62
N ALA A 373 7.75 -2.63 -28.53
CA ALA A 373 6.37 -2.21 -28.24
C ALA A 373 5.50 -3.42 -27.88
N ALA A 374 5.58 -4.52 -28.63
CA ALA A 374 4.85 -5.76 -28.35
C ALA A 374 5.25 -6.38 -26.99
N GLY A 375 6.57 -6.36 -26.68
CA GLY A 375 7.08 -6.78 -25.37
C GLY A 375 6.58 -5.91 -24.22
N PHE A 376 6.52 -4.60 -24.42
CA PHE A 376 5.98 -3.66 -23.46
C PHE A 376 4.49 -3.89 -23.21
N ASP A 377 3.70 -4.09 -24.24
CA ASP A 377 2.26 -4.39 -24.10
C ASP A 377 2.06 -5.68 -23.31
N ARG A 378 2.82 -6.72 -23.61
CA ARG A 378 2.79 -7.99 -22.88
C ARG A 378 3.12 -7.78 -21.40
N PHE A 379 4.17 -7.03 -21.10
CA PHE A 379 4.55 -6.66 -19.74
C PHE A 379 3.44 -5.88 -19.04
N LEU A 380 2.93 -4.83 -19.67
CA LEU A 380 1.92 -3.94 -19.08
C LEU A 380 0.64 -4.72 -18.75
N TYR A 381 0.05 -5.41 -19.74
CA TYR A 381 -1.20 -6.16 -19.51
C TYR A 381 -1.01 -7.28 -18.49
N GLY A 382 0.12 -7.97 -18.52
CA GLY A 382 0.45 -8.97 -17.51
C GLY A 382 0.49 -8.40 -16.10
N MET A 383 1.15 -7.24 -15.93
CA MET A 383 1.18 -6.53 -14.65
C MET A 383 -0.21 -6.11 -14.18
N LEU A 384 -1.05 -5.57 -15.07
CA LEU A 384 -2.43 -5.18 -14.73
C LEU A 384 -3.27 -6.38 -14.29
N LEU A 385 -3.09 -7.55 -14.91
CA LEU A 385 -3.74 -8.79 -14.48
C LEU A 385 -3.25 -9.25 -13.10
N ILE A 386 -1.96 -9.14 -12.80
CA ILE A 386 -1.44 -9.43 -11.45
C ILE A 386 -2.10 -8.51 -10.41
N PHE A 387 -2.23 -7.22 -10.72
CA PHE A 387 -2.95 -6.28 -9.84
C PHE A 387 -4.42 -6.65 -9.66
N LEU A 388 -5.12 -7.05 -10.73
CA LEU A 388 -6.51 -7.48 -10.68
C LEU A 388 -6.69 -8.66 -9.72
N PHE A 389 -5.92 -9.74 -9.94
CA PHE A 389 -6.04 -10.94 -9.14
C PHE A 389 -5.56 -10.74 -7.70
N SER A 390 -4.51 -9.96 -7.47
CA SER A 390 -4.10 -9.60 -6.11
C SER A 390 -5.18 -8.77 -5.38
N GLY A 391 -5.88 -7.88 -6.08
CA GLY A 391 -7.01 -7.12 -5.56
C GLY A 391 -8.20 -7.98 -5.15
N ILE A 392 -8.59 -8.96 -6.01
CA ILE A 392 -9.61 -9.97 -5.69
C ILE A 392 -9.20 -10.75 -4.43
N GLY A 393 -7.95 -11.20 -4.39
CA GLY A 393 -7.39 -11.91 -3.24
C GLY A 393 -7.37 -11.08 -1.96
N ASN A 394 -7.15 -9.77 -2.06
CA ASN A 394 -7.22 -8.85 -0.91
C ASN A 394 -8.62 -8.79 -0.29
N ALA A 395 -9.67 -8.81 -1.10
CA ALA A 395 -11.04 -8.87 -0.60
C ALA A 395 -11.31 -10.21 0.08
N SER A 396 -10.96 -11.31 -0.60
CA SER A 396 -11.31 -12.67 -0.18
C SER A 396 -10.57 -13.14 1.08
N THR A 397 -9.28 -12.89 1.20
CA THR A 397 -8.49 -13.25 2.39
C THR A 397 -8.93 -12.47 3.63
N PHE A 398 -9.29 -11.19 3.47
CA PHE A 398 -9.86 -10.40 4.57
C PHE A 398 -11.19 -10.95 5.06
N LYS A 399 -12.02 -11.49 4.13
CA LYS A 399 -13.29 -12.15 4.48
C LYS A 399 -13.07 -13.47 5.20
N GLN A 400 -12.05 -14.24 4.82
CA GLN A 400 -11.78 -15.56 5.42
C GLN A 400 -11.39 -15.46 6.91
N MET A 401 -10.60 -14.45 7.29
CA MET A 401 -10.07 -14.35 8.65
C MET A 401 -11.16 -14.36 9.73
N PRO A 402 -12.22 -13.52 9.70
CA PRO A 402 -13.28 -13.59 10.70
C PRO A 402 -14.16 -14.85 10.62
N MET A 403 -14.10 -15.63 9.52
CA MET A 403 -14.80 -16.92 9.41
C MET A 403 -14.00 -18.07 10.02
N ILE A 404 -12.66 -18.00 9.98
CA ILE A 404 -11.76 -19.05 10.45
C ILE A 404 -11.49 -18.92 11.96
N PHE A 405 -11.36 -17.68 12.45
CA PHE A 405 -10.93 -17.40 13.81
C PHE A 405 -12.10 -16.97 14.71
N GLU A 406 -11.97 -17.24 15.98
CA GLU A 406 -12.89 -16.72 16.98
C GLU A 406 -12.89 -15.18 16.97
N LYS A 407 -14.04 -14.57 17.29
CA LYS A 407 -14.24 -13.11 17.26
C LYS A 407 -13.13 -12.34 18.01
N ARG A 408 -12.65 -12.89 19.13
CA ARG A 408 -11.59 -12.29 19.94
C ARG A 408 -10.24 -12.28 19.19
N GLN A 409 -9.92 -13.36 18.47
CA GLN A 409 -8.65 -13.55 17.77
C GLN A 409 -8.62 -12.88 16.39
N ALA A 410 -9.76 -12.78 15.72
CA ALA A 410 -9.83 -12.28 14.33
C ALA A 410 -9.17 -10.92 14.13
N GLY A 411 -9.37 -9.97 15.05
CA GLY A 411 -8.74 -8.65 14.98
C GLY A 411 -7.21 -8.71 15.08
N GLY A 412 -6.69 -9.53 16.00
CA GLY A 412 -5.24 -9.76 16.15
C GLY A 412 -4.60 -10.42 14.93
N VAL A 413 -5.28 -11.43 14.35
CA VAL A 413 -4.82 -12.11 13.12
C VAL A 413 -4.81 -11.15 11.94
N ILE A 414 -5.86 -10.35 11.76
CA ILE A 414 -5.90 -9.31 10.71
C ILE A 414 -4.75 -8.32 10.88
N GLY A 415 -4.49 -7.86 12.11
CA GLY A 415 -3.39 -6.95 12.41
C GLY A 415 -2.03 -7.56 12.08
N TRP A 416 -1.78 -8.79 12.51
CA TRP A 416 -0.55 -9.53 12.26
C TRP A 416 -0.31 -9.81 10.78
N THR A 417 -1.29 -10.42 10.10
CA THR A 417 -1.18 -10.75 8.67
C THR A 417 -0.96 -9.50 7.83
N ALA A 418 -1.66 -8.41 8.18
CA ALA A 418 -1.48 -7.12 7.52
C ALA A 418 -0.08 -6.54 7.77
N ALA A 419 0.50 -6.72 8.97
CA ALA A 419 1.86 -6.26 9.28
C ALA A 419 2.89 -7.00 8.43
N ILE A 420 2.81 -8.32 8.37
CA ILE A 420 3.75 -9.12 7.57
C ILE A 420 3.61 -8.86 6.07
N ALA A 421 2.40 -8.77 5.55
CA ALA A 421 2.19 -8.48 4.13
C ALA A 421 2.61 -7.05 3.72
N ALA A 422 2.72 -6.11 4.67
CA ALA A 422 3.23 -4.76 4.39
C ALA A 422 4.74 -4.73 4.08
N PHE A 423 5.48 -5.79 4.37
CA PHE A 423 6.84 -5.95 3.88
C PHE A 423 6.91 -6.20 2.36
N GLY A 424 5.78 -6.32 1.66
CA GLY A 424 5.72 -6.56 0.22
C GLY A 424 6.68 -5.70 -0.60
N PRO A 425 6.66 -4.35 -0.51
CA PRO A 425 7.59 -3.49 -1.24
C PRO A 425 9.06 -3.80 -0.95
N PHE A 426 9.38 -4.14 0.29
CA PHE A 426 10.72 -4.52 0.72
C PHE A 426 11.14 -5.87 0.13
N LEU A 427 10.29 -6.89 0.21
CA LEU A 427 10.56 -8.22 -0.33
C LEU A 427 10.73 -8.18 -1.85
N PHE A 428 9.91 -7.41 -2.56
CA PHE A 428 9.99 -7.24 -4.01
C PHE A 428 11.28 -6.50 -4.40
N GLY A 429 11.60 -5.39 -3.74
CA GLY A 429 12.81 -4.62 -4.04
C GLY A 429 14.10 -5.43 -3.85
N ILE A 430 14.21 -6.14 -2.70
CA ILE A 430 15.36 -7.01 -2.43
C ILE A 430 15.38 -8.21 -3.39
N GLY A 431 14.25 -8.89 -3.56
CA GLY A 431 14.15 -10.06 -4.41
C GLY A 431 14.62 -9.77 -5.84
N ILE A 432 14.14 -8.66 -6.42
CA ILE A 432 14.56 -8.20 -7.75
C ILE A 432 16.05 -7.84 -7.77
N THR A 433 16.55 -7.18 -6.73
CA THR A 433 17.97 -6.75 -6.68
C THR A 433 18.91 -7.93 -6.55
N VAL A 434 18.57 -8.93 -5.76
CA VAL A 434 19.46 -10.07 -5.44
C VAL A 434 19.37 -11.18 -6.49
N MET A 435 18.16 -11.51 -6.94
CA MET A 435 17.94 -12.64 -7.86
C MET A 435 17.84 -12.22 -9.32
N GLY A 436 17.58 -10.93 -9.59
CA GLY A 436 17.18 -10.45 -10.91
C GLY A 436 15.67 -10.58 -11.13
N VAL A 437 15.18 -9.89 -12.17
CA VAL A 437 13.72 -9.76 -12.40
C VAL A 437 13.09 -11.10 -12.75
N VAL A 438 13.60 -11.82 -13.75
CA VAL A 438 12.98 -13.07 -14.22
C VAL A 438 12.99 -14.17 -13.16
N PRO A 439 14.11 -14.51 -12.49
CA PRO A 439 14.11 -15.49 -11.41
C PRO A 439 13.17 -15.13 -10.28
N PHE A 440 13.05 -13.85 -9.91
CA PHE A 440 12.11 -13.39 -8.88
C PHE A 440 10.66 -13.72 -9.25
N TYR A 441 10.25 -13.48 -10.51
CA TYR A 441 8.90 -13.81 -10.97
C TYR A 441 8.66 -15.33 -11.06
N VAL A 442 9.69 -16.13 -11.39
CA VAL A 442 9.60 -17.59 -11.32
C VAL A 442 9.36 -18.08 -9.89
N VAL A 443 10.09 -17.53 -8.91
CA VAL A 443 9.83 -17.79 -7.48
C VAL A 443 8.40 -17.36 -7.11
N GLY A 444 7.91 -16.25 -7.66
CA GLY A 444 6.54 -15.78 -7.51
C GLY A 444 5.49 -16.81 -7.98
N ILE A 445 5.73 -17.50 -9.11
CA ILE A 445 4.85 -18.61 -9.56
C ILE A 445 4.85 -19.75 -8.53
N VAL A 446 6.02 -20.19 -8.09
CA VAL A 446 6.13 -21.28 -7.11
C VAL A 446 5.39 -20.93 -5.82
N TRP A 447 5.56 -19.68 -5.35
CA TRP A 447 4.84 -19.17 -4.18
C TRP A 447 3.32 -19.16 -4.40
N ALA A 448 2.84 -18.67 -5.54
CA ALA A 448 1.42 -18.63 -5.85
C ALA A 448 0.82 -20.04 -5.98
N VAL A 449 1.51 -20.98 -6.60
CA VAL A 449 1.09 -22.40 -6.67
C VAL A 449 0.99 -23.00 -5.28
N MET A 450 1.97 -22.79 -4.42
CA MET A 450 1.91 -23.23 -3.01
C MET A 450 0.67 -22.67 -2.30
N CYS A 451 0.38 -21.39 -2.50
CA CYS A 451 -0.80 -20.73 -1.91
C CYS A 451 -2.12 -21.32 -2.47
N VAL A 452 -2.17 -21.65 -3.76
CA VAL A 452 -3.32 -22.35 -4.37
C VAL A 452 -3.55 -23.70 -3.70
N VAL A 453 -2.49 -24.48 -3.52
CA VAL A 453 -2.57 -25.80 -2.86
C VAL A 453 -3.04 -25.64 -1.40
N ILE A 454 -2.47 -24.72 -0.64
CA ILE A 454 -2.88 -24.43 0.74
C ILE A 454 -4.38 -24.06 0.78
N THR A 455 -4.79 -23.12 -0.08
CA THR A 455 -6.19 -22.67 -0.14
C THR A 455 -7.14 -23.81 -0.45
N TRP A 456 -6.81 -24.63 -1.45
CA TRP A 456 -7.63 -25.78 -1.83
C TRP A 456 -7.73 -26.81 -0.70
N VAL A 457 -6.60 -27.28 -0.20
CA VAL A 457 -6.57 -28.38 0.78
C VAL A 457 -7.21 -27.98 2.10
N ARG A 458 -7.00 -26.74 2.56
CA ARG A 458 -7.36 -26.34 3.92
C ARG A 458 -8.69 -25.61 3.99
N TYR A 459 -9.09 -24.85 2.94
CA TYR A 459 -10.21 -23.91 3.01
C TYR A 459 -11.29 -24.10 1.95
N ALA A 460 -10.96 -24.53 0.72
CA ALA A 460 -11.90 -24.48 -0.40
C ALA A 460 -12.54 -25.83 -0.77
N ARG A 461 -11.82 -26.95 -0.65
CA ARG A 461 -12.34 -28.24 -1.08
C ARG A 461 -13.55 -28.70 -0.26
N PRO A 462 -14.44 -29.55 -0.81
CA PRO A 462 -15.46 -30.23 -0.02
C PRO A 462 -14.81 -30.98 1.15
N GLY A 463 -15.32 -30.80 2.38
CA GLY A 463 -14.75 -31.41 3.56
C GLY A 463 -13.44 -30.79 4.06
N ALA A 464 -13.10 -29.57 3.63
CA ALA A 464 -11.93 -28.85 4.12
C ALA A 464 -12.00 -28.63 5.65
N PRO A 465 -10.85 -28.69 6.36
CA PRO A 465 -10.81 -28.54 7.83
C PRO A 465 -11.40 -27.21 8.34
N LYS A 466 -11.28 -26.14 7.55
CA LYS A 466 -11.74 -24.77 7.88
C LYS A 466 -12.40 -24.14 6.66
N LYS A 467 -13.52 -24.69 6.22
CA LYS A 467 -14.27 -24.12 5.09
C LYS A 467 -14.66 -22.67 5.39
N SER A 468 -14.32 -21.74 4.47
CA SER A 468 -14.51 -20.29 4.69
C SER A 468 -14.87 -19.54 3.40
#